data_9d6fdd83fa1d2044429cbb342f565e64
#
_entry.id   9d6fdd83fa1d2044429cbb342f565e64
#
_cell.length_a   1.000
_cell.length_b   1.000
_cell.length_c   1.000
_cell.angle_alpha   90.00
_cell.angle_beta   90.00
_cell.angle_gamma   90.00
#
_symmetry.space_group_name_H-M   'P 1'
#
loop_
_entity.id
_entity.type
_entity.pdbx_description
1 polymer ?
#
loop_
_entity_poly.entity_id
_entity_poly.type
_entity_poly.pdbx_seq_one_letter_code
_entity_poly.pdbx_strand_id
1 'polypeptide(L)'
;MKLMKIITTPDKRLREKSEKVAKIDDEILDVIENMRKLSLDWEAKHPYELSAAMAAPQMGVLKRIIIIRDDMEDKKNAHFTAFINPEVTKTEGKTVTDFEGCLSVPHIYGKVPRPFKVRVKAKTEDGKEVRIKATGELARTLLHEIDHLNGVLFIDHIRDKKDAFYKMDSKGELLPVEDYEKEIKNNDKLWGEE
;
A
#
# COMPACT_ATOMS: atom_id res chain seq x y z
N MET A 1 5.61 -24.31 -7.08
CA MET A 1 5.53 -22.95 -6.55
C MET A 1 4.08 -22.63 -6.22
N LYS A 2 3.76 -22.26 -4.98
CA LYS A 2 2.37 -21.93 -4.59
C LYS A 2 1.99 -20.64 -5.31
N LEU A 3 0.86 -20.64 -6.00
CA LEU A 3 0.38 -19.45 -6.69
C LEU A 3 0.12 -18.35 -5.64
N MET A 4 0.96 -17.34 -5.61
CA MET A 4 0.78 -16.21 -4.71
C MET A 4 -0.37 -15.36 -5.24
N LYS A 5 -1.16 -14.80 -4.33
CA LYS A 5 -2.29 -13.91 -4.66
C LYS A 5 -2.29 -12.72 -3.68
N ILE A 6 -2.85 -11.63 -4.11
CA ILE A 6 -3.12 -10.51 -3.22
C ILE A 6 -4.17 -10.95 -2.20
N ILE A 7 -3.88 -10.78 -0.93
CA ILE A 7 -4.82 -11.02 0.16
C ILE A 7 -5.56 -9.71 0.45
N THR A 8 -6.83 -9.84 0.80
CA THR A 8 -7.70 -8.69 1.06
C THR A 8 -8.28 -8.77 2.47
N THR A 9 -8.75 -7.66 2.99
CA THR A 9 -9.52 -7.63 4.23
C THR A 9 -10.65 -8.69 4.18
N PRO A 10 -10.93 -9.37 5.29
CA PRO A 10 -10.38 -9.23 6.65
C PRO A 10 -9.20 -10.17 6.99
N ASP A 11 -8.35 -10.54 6.03
CA ASP A 11 -7.22 -11.44 6.31
C ASP A 11 -6.33 -10.88 7.43
N LYS A 12 -6.22 -11.63 8.55
CA LYS A 12 -5.52 -11.20 9.77
C LYS A 12 -4.05 -10.87 9.53
N ARG A 13 -3.39 -11.48 8.50
CA ARG A 13 -1.98 -11.18 8.16
C ARG A 13 -1.76 -9.74 7.74
N LEU A 14 -2.79 -9.06 7.22
CA LEU A 14 -2.72 -7.63 6.91
C LEU A 14 -2.60 -6.74 8.16
N ARG A 15 -2.90 -7.29 9.33
CA ARG A 15 -2.84 -6.61 10.64
C ARG A 15 -1.61 -6.99 11.44
N GLU A 16 -0.77 -7.85 10.90
CA GLU A 16 0.45 -8.30 11.55
C GLU A 16 1.64 -7.40 11.21
N LYS A 17 2.56 -7.25 12.17
CA LYS A 17 3.78 -6.48 11.97
C LYS A 17 4.81 -7.33 11.24
N SER A 18 5.35 -6.82 10.14
CA SER A 18 6.39 -7.47 9.34
C SER A 18 7.75 -7.45 10.01
N GLU A 19 8.46 -8.56 9.87
CA GLU A 19 9.83 -8.74 10.36
C GLU A 19 10.87 -8.09 9.45
N LYS A 20 11.98 -7.65 10.03
CA LYS A 20 13.12 -7.18 9.26
C LYS A 20 13.76 -8.32 8.46
N VAL A 21 14.12 -8.01 7.22
CA VAL A 21 14.96 -8.87 6.38
C VAL A 21 16.40 -8.79 6.91
N ALA A 22 16.92 -9.91 7.40
CA ALA A 22 18.28 -9.98 7.94
C ALA A 22 19.33 -10.07 6.82
N LYS A 23 19.03 -10.85 5.77
CA LYS A 23 19.89 -11.07 4.59
C LYS A 23 19.06 -10.99 3.33
N ILE A 24 19.60 -10.37 2.30
CA ILE A 24 19.02 -10.34 0.96
C ILE A 24 19.62 -11.53 0.21
N ASP A 25 18.84 -12.60 0.10
CA ASP A 25 19.17 -13.84 -0.58
C ASP A 25 18.15 -14.11 -1.70
N ASP A 26 18.31 -15.23 -2.39
CA ASP A 26 17.46 -15.60 -3.53
C ASP A 26 15.97 -15.69 -3.13
N GLU A 27 15.67 -16.12 -1.88
CA GLU A 27 14.28 -16.15 -1.40
C GLU A 27 13.66 -14.75 -1.33
N ILE A 28 14.42 -13.77 -0.85
CA ILE A 28 13.98 -12.37 -0.79
C ILE A 28 13.85 -11.76 -2.18
N LEU A 29 14.76 -12.09 -3.10
CA LEU A 29 14.68 -11.64 -4.49
C LEU A 29 13.46 -12.25 -5.20
N ASP A 30 13.16 -13.52 -4.97
CA ASP A 30 11.96 -14.19 -5.47
C ASP A 30 10.67 -13.54 -4.94
N VAL A 31 10.65 -13.13 -3.67
CA VAL A 31 9.51 -12.37 -3.11
C VAL A 31 9.29 -11.07 -3.87
N ILE A 32 10.36 -10.31 -4.13
CA ILE A 32 10.29 -9.03 -4.86
C ILE A 32 9.78 -9.24 -6.28
N GLU A 33 10.27 -10.23 -7.00
CA GLU A 33 9.81 -10.55 -8.36
C GLU A 33 8.33 -10.98 -8.37
N ASN A 34 7.89 -11.75 -7.39
CA ASN A 34 6.47 -12.10 -7.25
C ASN A 34 5.59 -10.87 -6.95
N MET A 35 6.07 -9.90 -6.15
CA MET A 35 5.36 -8.63 -5.92
C MET A 35 5.18 -7.85 -7.22
N ARG A 36 6.24 -7.70 -8.03
CA ARG A 36 6.20 -7.05 -9.35
C ARG A 36 5.16 -7.71 -10.25
N LYS A 37 5.23 -9.02 -10.37
CA LYS A 37 4.29 -9.81 -11.19
C LYS A 37 2.85 -9.65 -10.71
N LEU A 38 2.59 -9.77 -9.42
CA LEU A 38 1.23 -9.62 -8.87
C LEU A 38 0.67 -8.22 -9.08
N SER A 39 1.50 -7.17 -8.96
CA SER A 39 1.10 -5.79 -9.26
C SER A 39 0.64 -5.63 -10.70
N LEU A 40 1.40 -6.15 -11.67
CA LEU A 40 1.06 -6.09 -13.09
C LEU A 40 -0.14 -6.98 -13.45
N ASP A 41 -0.22 -8.20 -12.88
CA ASP A 41 -1.35 -9.11 -13.07
C ASP A 41 -2.66 -8.52 -12.52
N TRP A 42 -2.58 -7.78 -11.41
CA TRP A 42 -3.72 -7.07 -10.84
C TRP A 42 -4.16 -5.93 -11.76
N GLU A 43 -3.23 -5.09 -12.20
CA GLU A 43 -3.48 -3.96 -13.06
C GLU A 43 -4.11 -4.35 -14.40
N ALA A 44 -3.70 -5.51 -14.97
CA ALA A 44 -4.28 -6.06 -16.19
C ALA A 44 -5.78 -6.39 -16.05
N LYS A 45 -6.26 -6.64 -14.81
CA LYS A 45 -7.66 -6.93 -14.49
C LYS A 45 -8.46 -5.70 -14.08
N HIS A 46 -7.80 -4.58 -13.80
CA HIS A 46 -8.40 -3.34 -13.31
C HIS A 46 -8.00 -2.16 -14.22
N PRO A 47 -8.65 -2.01 -15.40
CA PRO A 47 -8.19 -1.09 -16.46
C PRO A 47 -8.19 0.38 -16.04
N TYR A 48 -9.00 0.76 -15.06
CA TYR A 48 -9.11 2.14 -14.56
C TYR A 48 -8.16 2.45 -13.39
N GLU A 49 -7.43 1.47 -12.91
CA GLU A 49 -6.57 1.59 -11.74
C GLU A 49 -5.09 1.34 -12.11
N LEU A 50 -4.19 1.99 -11.40
CA LEU A 50 -2.75 1.79 -11.50
C LEU A 50 -2.23 1.17 -10.21
N SER A 51 -1.46 0.09 -10.30
CA SER A 51 -0.70 -0.42 -9.17
C SER A 51 0.58 0.40 -9.01
N ALA A 52 0.50 1.47 -8.22
CA ALA A 52 1.63 2.36 -7.99
C ALA A 52 2.69 1.75 -7.06
N ALA A 53 2.25 0.88 -6.13
CA ALA A 53 3.12 0.26 -5.14
C ALA A 53 2.49 -1.00 -4.54
N MET A 54 3.28 -1.79 -3.84
CA MET A 54 2.83 -2.95 -3.07
C MET A 54 3.78 -3.23 -1.90
N ALA A 55 3.24 -3.69 -0.77
CA ALA A 55 3.99 -4.23 0.35
C ALA A 55 3.89 -5.75 0.44
N ALA A 56 4.94 -6.43 0.87
CA ALA A 56 4.97 -7.90 0.95
C ALA A 56 3.85 -8.52 1.81
N PRO A 57 3.37 -7.92 2.91
CA PRO A 57 2.19 -8.41 3.64
C PRO A 57 0.94 -8.57 2.77
N GLN A 58 0.78 -7.79 1.71
CA GLN A 58 -0.37 -7.90 0.79
C GLN A 58 -0.38 -9.19 -0.03
N MET A 59 0.70 -9.93 -0.05
CA MET A 59 0.75 -11.30 -0.58
C MET A 59 0.97 -12.37 0.52
N GLY A 60 0.78 -11.99 1.78
CA GLY A 60 0.89 -12.87 2.95
C GLY A 60 2.31 -13.16 3.39
N VAL A 61 3.31 -12.41 2.92
CA VAL A 61 4.73 -12.52 3.32
C VAL A 61 5.05 -11.40 4.33
N LEU A 62 5.22 -11.78 5.59
CA LEU A 62 5.45 -10.82 6.68
C LEU A 62 6.91 -10.37 6.78
N LYS A 63 7.44 -9.83 5.69
CA LYS A 63 8.79 -9.23 5.60
C LYS A 63 8.71 -7.76 5.25
N ARG A 64 9.63 -6.97 5.77
CA ARG A 64 9.68 -5.51 5.51
C ARG A 64 10.25 -5.24 4.12
N ILE A 65 9.40 -5.44 3.11
CA ILE A 65 9.72 -5.20 1.71
C ILE A 65 8.56 -4.43 1.10
N ILE A 66 8.86 -3.38 0.35
CA ILE A 66 7.91 -2.67 -0.49
C ILE A 66 8.48 -2.51 -1.89
N ILE A 67 7.62 -2.45 -2.89
CA ILE A 67 7.97 -2.02 -4.24
C ILE A 67 7.19 -0.76 -4.59
N ILE A 68 7.83 0.15 -5.31
CA ILE A 68 7.21 1.39 -5.80
C ILE A 68 7.52 1.53 -7.28
N ARG A 69 6.53 1.85 -8.08
CA ARG A 69 6.66 2.11 -9.51
C ARG A 69 7.55 3.34 -9.71
N ASP A 70 8.51 3.26 -10.62
CA ASP A 70 9.50 4.33 -10.85
C ASP A 70 8.86 5.59 -11.44
N ASP A 71 7.81 5.41 -12.27
CA ASP A 71 6.98 6.48 -12.79
C ASP A 71 5.50 6.17 -12.53
N MET A 72 4.92 6.82 -11.53
CA MET A 72 3.53 6.61 -11.13
C MET A 72 2.50 7.29 -12.04
N GLU A 73 2.96 8.11 -13.01
CA GLU A 73 2.09 8.77 -14.01
C GLU A 73 2.04 7.98 -15.33
N ASP A 74 3.07 7.19 -15.63
CA ASP A 74 3.13 6.38 -16.85
C ASP A 74 2.77 4.91 -16.60
N LYS A 75 1.55 4.53 -16.95
CA LYS A 75 1.08 3.13 -16.89
C LYS A 75 1.91 2.16 -17.74
N LYS A 76 2.60 2.64 -18.77
CA LYS A 76 3.48 1.81 -19.63
C LYS A 76 4.82 1.52 -18.97
N ASN A 77 5.23 2.32 -18.00
CA ASN A 77 6.42 2.06 -17.20
C ASN A 77 6.13 0.96 -16.18
N ALA A 78 6.49 -0.28 -16.52
CA ALA A 78 6.30 -1.47 -15.68
C ALA A 78 7.47 -1.74 -14.71
N HIS A 79 8.34 -0.75 -14.49
CA HIS A 79 9.49 -0.87 -13.58
C HIS A 79 9.09 -0.49 -12.15
N PHE A 80 9.58 -1.29 -11.20
CA PHE A 80 9.38 -1.08 -9.77
C PHE A 80 10.72 -1.17 -9.05
N THR A 81 11.04 -0.13 -8.29
CA THR A 81 12.18 -0.16 -7.35
C THR A 81 11.73 -0.79 -6.03
N ALA A 82 12.49 -1.78 -5.56
CA ALA A 82 12.24 -2.39 -4.25
C ALA A 82 13.03 -1.69 -3.14
N PHE A 83 12.37 -1.54 -2.00
CA PHE A 83 12.96 -1.02 -0.78
C PHE A 83 12.80 -2.03 0.35
N ILE A 84 13.93 -2.45 0.91
CA ILE A 84 14.04 -3.46 1.94
C ILE A 84 14.32 -2.78 3.28
N ASN A 85 13.58 -3.19 4.32
CA ASN A 85 13.63 -2.59 5.65
C ASN A 85 13.39 -1.06 5.65
N PRO A 86 12.39 -0.55 4.91
CA PRO A 86 12.13 0.88 4.91
C PRO A 86 11.70 1.35 6.30
N GLU A 87 12.24 2.52 6.69
CA GLU A 87 11.96 3.15 7.98
C GLU A 87 11.83 4.67 7.80
N VAL A 88 10.70 5.22 8.26
CA VAL A 88 10.50 6.67 8.29
C VAL A 88 11.41 7.26 9.35
N THR A 89 12.31 8.15 8.93
CA THR A 89 13.24 8.84 9.84
C THR A 89 12.76 10.24 10.21
N LYS A 90 11.94 10.87 9.35
CA LYS A 90 11.36 12.20 9.60
C LYS A 90 10.14 12.43 8.72
N THR A 91 9.13 13.10 9.28
CA THR A 91 8.01 13.69 8.55
C THR A 91 8.08 15.21 8.66
N GLU A 92 7.77 15.95 7.59
CA GLU A 92 7.94 17.40 7.52
C GLU A 92 6.83 18.02 6.65
N GLY A 93 6.66 19.32 6.79
CA GLY A 93 5.72 20.13 6.01
C GLY A 93 4.28 20.04 6.55
N LYS A 94 3.35 20.61 5.78
CA LYS A 94 1.92 20.60 6.12
C LYS A 94 1.33 19.20 5.91
N THR A 95 0.25 18.89 6.62
CA THR A 95 -0.60 17.74 6.31
C THR A 95 -1.47 18.06 5.09
N VAL A 96 -1.52 17.12 4.14
CA VAL A 96 -2.36 17.19 2.94
C VAL A 96 -3.30 16.02 2.94
N THR A 97 -4.59 16.28 2.79
CA THR A 97 -5.63 15.26 2.66
C THR A 97 -5.86 14.98 1.18
N ASP A 98 -5.72 13.71 0.78
CA ASP A 98 -5.92 13.27 -0.60
C ASP A 98 -6.38 11.82 -0.65
N PHE A 99 -6.81 11.36 -1.82
CA PHE A 99 -7.32 10.02 -2.00
C PHE A 99 -6.22 8.95 -1.86
N GLU A 100 -6.60 7.85 -1.21
CA GLU A 100 -5.87 6.60 -1.20
C GLU A 100 -6.83 5.45 -1.53
N GLY A 101 -6.34 4.50 -2.34
CA GLY A 101 -6.92 3.19 -2.54
C GLY A 101 -5.88 2.12 -2.17
N CYS A 102 -6.29 0.87 -2.05
CA CYS A 102 -5.40 -0.23 -1.68
C CYS A 102 -5.84 -1.54 -2.33
N LEU A 103 -4.90 -2.29 -2.91
CA LEU A 103 -5.15 -3.61 -3.50
C LEU A 103 -5.78 -4.59 -2.49
N SER A 104 -5.47 -4.41 -1.20
CA SER A 104 -5.97 -5.25 -0.10
C SER A 104 -7.29 -4.76 0.51
N VAL A 105 -7.79 -3.60 0.10
CA VAL A 105 -9.08 -3.03 0.53
C VAL A 105 -9.93 -2.71 -0.72
N PRO A 106 -10.47 -3.75 -1.39
CA PRO A 106 -11.10 -3.58 -2.69
C PRO A 106 -12.33 -2.67 -2.61
N HIS A 107 -12.52 -1.87 -3.66
CA HIS A 107 -13.68 -0.99 -3.88
C HIS A 107 -13.84 0.17 -2.89
N ILE A 108 -13.00 0.28 -1.87
CA ILE A 108 -13.02 1.39 -0.90
C ILE A 108 -11.83 2.30 -1.15
N TYR A 109 -12.10 3.58 -1.18
CA TYR A 109 -11.14 4.67 -1.27
C TYR A 109 -11.35 5.63 -0.11
N GLY A 110 -10.32 6.39 0.25
CA GLY A 110 -10.45 7.32 1.36
C GLY A 110 -9.65 8.60 1.20
N LYS A 111 -10.18 9.70 1.72
CA LYS A 111 -9.42 10.96 1.86
C LYS A 111 -8.59 10.93 3.13
N VAL A 112 -7.32 10.57 2.97
CA VAL A 112 -6.38 10.32 4.07
C VAL A 112 -5.45 11.51 4.28
N PRO A 113 -5.35 12.06 5.51
CA PRO A 113 -4.38 13.10 5.83
C PRO A 113 -2.98 12.51 5.97
N ARG A 114 -2.02 13.03 5.20
CA ARG A 114 -0.60 12.62 5.27
C ARG A 114 0.32 13.84 5.33
N PRO A 115 1.49 13.72 5.99
CA PRO A 115 2.57 14.70 5.87
C PRO A 115 3.01 14.87 4.42
N PHE A 116 3.17 16.10 3.96
CA PHE A 116 3.56 16.39 2.57
C PHE A 116 4.99 15.94 2.24
N LYS A 117 5.86 15.85 3.26
CA LYS A 117 7.27 15.44 3.10
C LYS A 117 7.63 14.32 4.04
N VAL A 118 8.41 13.36 3.56
CA VAL A 118 8.92 12.26 4.36
C VAL A 118 10.40 11.99 4.02
N ARG A 119 11.15 11.56 5.02
CA ARG A 119 12.49 10.99 4.83
C ARG A 119 12.45 9.54 5.26
N VAL A 120 12.89 8.67 4.36
CA VAL A 120 12.93 7.23 4.56
C VAL A 120 14.36 6.75 4.37
N LYS A 121 14.82 5.85 5.22
CA LYS A 121 16.02 5.04 4.99
C LYS A 121 15.58 3.62 4.61
N ALA A 122 16.30 3.00 3.69
CA ALA A 122 16.03 1.63 3.24
C ALA A 122 17.30 0.99 2.69
N LYS A 123 17.20 -0.28 2.26
CA LYS A 123 18.16 -0.93 1.38
C LYS A 123 17.53 -1.22 0.04
N THR A 124 18.32 -1.18 -1.02
CA THR A 124 17.97 -1.67 -2.36
C THR A 124 18.24 -3.18 -2.46
N GLU A 125 17.83 -3.81 -3.55
CA GLU A 125 18.00 -5.26 -3.80
C GLU A 125 19.46 -5.70 -3.80
N ASP A 126 20.37 -4.82 -4.23
CA ASP A 126 21.83 -5.03 -4.19
C ASP A 126 22.45 -4.75 -2.81
N GLY A 127 21.62 -4.52 -1.79
CA GLY A 127 22.03 -4.33 -0.39
C GLY A 127 22.56 -2.94 -0.04
N LYS A 128 22.59 -1.99 -1.00
CA LYS A 128 23.04 -0.61 -0.74
C LYS A 128 22.04 0.14 0.13
N GLU A 129 22.55 0.89 1.10
CA GLU A 129 21.74 1.81 1.89
C GLU A 129 21.36 3.05 1.09
N VAL A 130 20.08 3.41 1.12
CA VAL A 130 19.54 4.59 0.46
C VAL A 130 18.78 5.47 1.45
N ARG A 131 18.81 6.77 1.18
CA ARG A 131 18.02 7.78 1.91
C ARG A 131 17.15 8.53 0.92
N ILE A 132 15.85 8.34 1.04
CA ILE A 132 14.84 8.91 0.16
C ILE A 132 14.29 10.16 0.83
N LYS A 133 14.26 11.27 0.09
CA LYS A 133 13.53 12.49 0.45
C LYS A 133 12.37 12.60 -0.53
N ALA A 134 11.15 12.36 -0.05
CA ALA A 134 9.96 12.36 -0.88
C ALA A 134 9.01 13.49 -0.51
N THR A 135 8.23 13.95 -1.49
CA THR A 135 7.19 14.97 -1.32
C THR A 135 5.94 14.54 -2.10
N GLY A 136 4.76 15.06 -1.72
CA GLY A 136 3.52 14.85 -2.45
C GLY A 136 3.13 13.38 -2.55
N GLU A 137 2.83 12.93 -3.77
CA GLU A 137 2.35 11.57 -4.07
C GLU A 137 3.35 10.49 -3.61
N LEU A 138 4.63 10.64 -3.93
CA LEU A 138 5.64 9.67 -3.51
C LEU A 138 5.76 9.60 -1.98
N ALA A 139 5.59 10.72 -1.27
CA ALA A 139 5.60 10.70 0.19
C ALA A 139 4.39 9.94 0.75
N ARG A 140 3.22 10.14 0.17
CA ARG A 140 1.97 9.43 0.49
C ARG A 140 2.12 7.93 0.26
N THR A 141 2.60 7.53 -0.91
CA THR A 141 2.81 6.14 -1.30
C THR A 141 3.79 5.43 -0.35
N LEU A 142 4.95 6.04 -0.05
CA LEU A 142 5.91 5.49 0.91
C LEU A 142 5.30 5.27 2.30
N LEU A 143 4.51 6.22 2.79
CA LEU A 143 3.84 6.11 4.09
C LEU A 143 2.77 5.03 4.08
N HIS A 144 1.98 4.91 3.00
CA HIS A 144 0.98 3.88 2.81
C HIS A 144 1.61 2.47 2.86
N GLU A 145 2.69 2.25 2.09
CA GLU A 145 3.36 0.95 2.06
C GLU A 145 4.07 0.61 3.38
N ILE A 146 4.65 1.60 4.06
CA ILE A 146 5.26 1.39 5.38
C ILE A 146 4.21 1.10 6.45
N ASP A 147 3.01 1.66 6.34
CA ASP A 147 1.88 1.31 7.21
C ASP A 147 1.54 -0.18 7.09
N HIS A 148 1.45 -0.74 5.89
CA HIS A 148 1.26 -2.19 5.69
C HIS A 148 2.30 -3.02 6.43
N LEU A 149 3.57 -2.60 6.45
CA LEU A 149 4.63 -3.29 7.18
C LEU A 149 4.46 -3.24 8.70
N ASN A 150 3.61 -2.35 9.17
CA ASN A 150 3.29 -2.18 10.59
C ASN A 150 1.89 -2.73 10.96
N GLY A 151 1.20 -3.40 10.02
CA GLY A 151 -0.15 -3.94 10.19
C GLY A 151 -1.24 -2.87 10.19
N VAL A 152 -0.96 -1.69 9.61
CA VAL A 152 -1.89 -0.56 9.52
C VAL A 152 -2.39 -0.45 8.08
N LEU A 153 -3.68 -0.19 7.90
CA LEU A 153 -4.29 0.09 6.59
C LEU A 153 -4.71 1.56 6.52
N PHE A 154 -4.81 2.11 5.31
CA PHE A 154 -5.18 3.52 5.14
C PHE A 154 -6.53 3.86 5.79
N ILE A 155 -7.46 2.91 5.83
CA ILE A 155 -8.78 3.05 6.45
C ILE A 155 -8.70 3.35 7.95
N ASP A 156 -7.63 2.91 8.64
CA ASP A 156 -7.45 3.14 10.08
C ASP A 156 -7.25 4.64 10.40
N HIS A 157 -6.61 5.39 9.49
CA HIS A 157 -6.39 6.84 9.64
C HIS A 157 -7.66 7.68 9.56
N ILE A 158 -8.73 7.09 9.03
CA ILE A 158 -10.00 7.77 8.77
C ILE A 158 -11.21 7.04 9.34
N ARG A 159 -10.99 6.02 10.20
CA ARG A 159 -12.04 5.12 10.72
C ARG A 159 -13.28 5.87 11.21
N ASP A 160 -13.11 6.96 11.95
CA ASP A 160 -14.20 7.74 12.53
C ASP A 160 -14.62 8.97 11.69
N LYS A 161 -14.15 9.06 10.42
CA LYS A 161 -14.42 10.19 9.53
C LYS A 161 -15.38 9.77 8.42
N LYS A 162 -16.68 9.81 8.73
CA LYS A 162 -17.71 9.30 7.82
C LYS A 162 -17.67 9.90 6.39
N ASP A 163 -17.30 11.18 6.26
CA ASP A 163 -17.25 11.88 4.97
C ASP A 163 -15.93 11.65 4.21
N ALA A 164 -15.04 10.79 4.74
CA ALA A 164 -13.75 10.50 4.13
C ALA A 164 -13.75 9.26 3.24
N PHE A 165 -14.84 8.46 3.21
CA PHE A 165 -14.92 7.20 2.47
C PHE A 165 -15.65 7.35 1.14
N TYR A 166 -15.12 6.68 0.12
CA TYR A 166 -15.60 6.70 -1.25
C TYR A 166 -15.59 5.30 -1.84
N LYS A 167 -16.37 5.10 -2.91
CA LYS A 167 -16.38 3.91 -3.75
C LYS A 167 -16.19 4.30 -5.22
N MET A 168 -15.51 3.47 -5.98
CA MET A 168 -15.40 3.62 -7.42
C MET A 168 -16.63 3.02 -8.10
N ASP A 169 -17.27 3.77 -8.97
CA ASP A 169 -18.36 3.27 -9.79
C ASP A 169 -17.87 2.50 -11.02
N SER A 170 -18.80 1.99 -11.84
CA SER A 170 -18.48 1.25 -13.06
C SER A 170 -17.82 2.08 -14.15
N LYS A 171 -17.77 3.41 -14.01
CA LYS A 171 -17.12 4.34 -14.94
C LYS A 171 -15.75 4.81 -14.45
N GLY A 172 -15.34 4.38 -13.24
CA GLY A 172 -14.10 4.79 -12.62
C GLY A 172 -14.20 6.11 -11.82
N GLU A 173 -15.42 6.58 -11.53
CA GLU A 173 -15.65 7.79 -10.74
C GLU A 173 -15.72 7.45 -9.25
N LEU A 174 -15.11 8.29 -8.40
CA LEU A 174 -15.16 8.13 -6.95
C LEU A 174 -16.37 8.85 -6.38
N LEU A 175 -17.34 8.09 -5.86
CA LEU A 175 -18.54 8.58 -5.23
C LEU A 175 -18.47 8.41 -3.71
N PRO A 176 -18.97 9.38 -2.90
CA PRO A 176 -19.04 9.21 -1.45
C PRO A 176 -19.82 7.94 -1.06
N VAL A 177 -19.40 7.29 0.02
CA VAL A 177 -20.17 6.18 0.60
C VAL A 177 -21.46 6.74 1.19
N GLU A 178 -22.60 6.17 0.80
CA GLU A 178 -23.92 6.65 1.22
C GLU A 178 -24.29 6.22 2.65
N ASP A 179 -24.08 4.95 2.96
CA ASP A 179 -24.38 4.37 4.29
C ASP A 179 -23.09 3.99 5.02
N TYR A 180 -22.47 4.99 5.65
CA TYR A 180 -21.24 4.80 6.42
C TYR A 180 -21.39 3.76 7.55
N GLU A 181 -22.51 3.75 8.27
CA GLU A 181 -22.71 2.83 9.40
C GLU A 181 -22.69 1.38 8.92
N LYS A 182 -23.38 1.08 7.84
CA LYS A 182 -23.49 -0.28 7.28
C LYS A 182 -22.26 -0.69 6.46
N GLU A 183 -21.79 0.22 5.60
CA GLU A 183 -20.79 -0.13 4.60
C GLU A 183 -19.35 -0.04 5.11
N ILE A 184 -19.15 0.77 6.14
CA ILE A 184 -17.81 1.01 6.71
C ILE A 184 -17.79 0.58 8.18
N LYS A 185 -18.48 1.29 9.06
CA LYS A 185 -18.32 1.17 10.51
C LYS A 185 -18.62 -0.22 11.06
N ASN A 186 -19.73 -0.82 10.63
CA ASN A 186 -20.19 -2.15 11.06
C ASN A 186 -19.88 -3.24 10.02
N ASN A 187 -18.84 -3.05 9.21
CA ASN A 187 -18.46 -3.99 8.16
C ASN A 187 -17.33 -4.91 8.64
N ASP A 188 -17.68 -6.06 9.20
CA ASP A 188 -16.72 -7.07 9.69
C ASP A 188 -15.74 -7.54 8.60
N LYS A 189 -16.18 -7.55 7.32
CA LYS A 189 -15.31 -7.89 6.19
C LYS A 189 -14.24 -6.83 5.93
N LEU A 190 -14.44 -5.61 6.40
CA LEU A 190 -13.48 -4.53 6.27
C LEU A 190 -12.49 -4.51 7.45
N TRP A 191 -13.00 -4.71 8.66
CA TRP A 191 -12.21 -4.54 9.88
C TRP A 191 -11.63 -5.85 10.42
N GLY A 192 -12.27 -6.99 10.17
CA GLY A 192 -11.87 -8.29 10.71
C GLY A 192 -12.13 -8.42 12.22
N GLU A 193 -13.05 -7.62 12.74
CA GLU A 193 -13.52 -7.72 14.13
C GLU A 193 -14.60 -8.81 14.20
N GLU A 194 -14.38 -9.86 15.00
CA GLU A 194 -15.38 -10.83 15.44
C GLU A 194 -15.93 -10.41 16.79
#